data_553d92851456ada0d6582e6aec1f8955
#
_entry.id   553d92851456ada0d6582e6aec1f8955
#
_cell.length_a   1.000
_cell.length_b   1.000
_cell.length_c   1.000
_cell.angle_alpha   90.00
_cell.angle_beta   90.00
_cell.angle_gamma   90.00
#
_symmetry.space_group_name_H-M   'P 1'
#
loop_
_entity.id
_entity.type
_entity.pdbx_description
1 polymer ?
#
loop_
_entity_poly.entity_id
_entity_poly.type
_entity_poly.pdbx_seq_one_letter_code
_entity_poly.pdbx_strand_id
1 'polypeptide(L)'
;MQTQIPELQARDVGFRYKGHQALKSINLDIAAKQITAIIGPSGCGKSTLLRIFNRIYSEYPGLEASGEILMDGENILDPKYSLSRLRSTIGMVFQKPVPFPMSIADNVAYGIRHHERLSRVELQDRVEQALRGAALWDEVKDKLNQSALGLSGGQQQRLCIARTIALRPRVLLLDEPTSALDPISTARIEQLLAELKQEFTVVIVTHNMQQAARCSDVTAFMYLGELIEVDKTDKIFTKPDRKQTEDYITGRFG
;
A
#
# COMPACT_ATOMS: atom_id res chain seq x y z
N MET A 1 -14.28 -12.03 22.27
CA MET A 1 -13.73 -11.40 21.06
C MET A 1 -12.77 -12.40 20.46
N GLN A 2 -13.06 -12.96 19.29
CA GLN A 2 -12.08 -13.80 18.60
C GLN A 2 -10.92 -12.89 18.19
N THR A 3 -9.75 -13.16 18.69
CA THR A 3 -8.49 -12.51 18.28
C THR A 3 -8.24 -12.89 16.82
N GLN A 4 -8.61 -12.01 15.92
CA GLN A 4 -8.35 -12.18 14.49
C GLN A 4 -6.82 -12.20 14.31
N ILE A 5 -6.29 -13.28 13.74
CA ILE A 5 -4.85 -13.39 13.48
C ILE A 5 -4.48 -12.26 12.50
N PRO A 6 -3.51 -11.39 12.84
CA PRO A 6 -3.07 -10.34 11.93
C PRO A 6 -2.51 -10.90 10.63
N GLU A 7 -2.73 -10.20 9.53
CA GLU A 7 -2.17 -10.53 8.21
C GLU A 7 -0.65 -10.36 8.18
N LEU A 8 -0.17 -9.26 8.81
CA LEU A 8 1.25 -8.99 9.02
C LEU A 8 1.48 -8.57 10.46
N GLN A 9 2.59 -9.00 11.03
CA GLN A 9 3.01 -8.62 12.38
C GLN A 9 4.44 -8.10 12.35
N ALA A 10 4.60 -6.79 12.47
CA ALA A 10 5.93 -6.19 12.66
C ALA A 10 6.32 -6.29 14.14
N ARG A 11 7.52 -6.77 14.42
CA ARG A 11 8.08 -6.93 15.76
C ARG A 11 9.47 -6.34 15.79
N ASP A 12 9.64 -5.30 16.59
CA ASP A 12 10.90 -4.59 16.80
C ASP A 12 11.59 -4.15 15.50
N VAL A 13 10.80 -3.74 14.51
CA VAL A 13 11.32 -3.42 13.18
C VAL A 13 12.07 -2.10 13.20
N GLY A 14 13.36 -2.17 12.87
CA GLY A 14 14.23 -1.02 12.66
C GLY A 14 14.66 -0.89 11.19
N PHE A 15 15.11 0.30 10.80
CA PHE A 15 15.65 0.52 9.46
C PHE A 15 16.75 1.58 9.44
N ARG A 16 17.81 1.33 8.65
CA ARG A 16 18.95 2.24 8.49
C ARG A 16 19.22 2.56 7.02
N TYR A 17 19.45 3.86 6.77
CA TYR A 17 19.99 4.39 5.52
C TYR A 17 21.47 4.73 5.71
N LYS A 18 22.40 3.93 5.16
CA LYS A 18 23.84 4.22 5.24
C LYS A 18 24.28 4.64 6.66
N GLY A 19 23.85 3.92 7.68
CA GLY A 19 24.17 4.18 9.09
C GLY A 19 23.22 5.14 9.84
N HIS A 20 22.40 5.93 9.14
CA HIS A 20 21.37 6.76 9.79
C HIS A 20 20.11 5.94 10.09
N GLN A 21 19.69 5.91 11.36
CA GLN A 21 18.50 5.17 11.79
C GLN A 21 17.22 5.95 11.42
N ALA A 22 16.44 5.40 10.52
CA ALA A 22 15.18 5.99 10.05
C ALA A 22 13.95 5.42 10.75
N LEU A 23 14.00 4.16 11.20
CA LEU A 23 12.94 3.55 12.00
C LEU A 23 13.52 2.91 13.26
N LYS A 24 12.78 3.02 14.37
CA LYS A 24 13.20 2.59 15.70
C LYS A 24 12.13 1.69 16.31
N SER A 25 12.42 0.39 16.42
CA SER A 25 11.60 -0.56 17.19
C SER A 25 10.09 -0.49 16.89
N ILE A 26 9.71 -0.54 15.61
CA ILE A 26 8.30 -0.49 15.20
C ILE A 26 7.62 -1.81 15.54
N ASN A 27 6.53 -1.75 16.30
CA ASN A 27 5.65 -2.87 16.61
C ASN A 27 4.26 -2.56 16.08
N LEU A 28 3.80 -3.27 15.03
CA LEU A 28 2.55 -2.99 14.34
C LEU A 28 1.91 -4.26 13.83
N ASP A 29 0.65 -4.47 14.18
CA ASP A 29 -0.20 -5.54 13.64
C ASP A 29 -1.12 -4.98 12.57
N ILE A 30 -1.12 -5.60 11.41
CA ILE A 30 -2.01 -5.29 10.28
C ILE A 30 -3.09 -6.38 10.24
N ALA A 31 -4.32 -5.98 10.52
CA ALA A 31 -5.46 -6.89 10.50
C ALA A 31 -5.87 -7.24 9.06
N ALA A 32 -6.29 -8.50 8.85
CA ALA A 32 -6.75 -8.96 7.54
C ALA A 32 -8.03 -8.23 7.10
N LYS A 33 -8.11 -7.91 5.81
CA LYS A 33 -9.28 -7.28 5.16
C LYS A 33 -9.76 -5.99 5.84
N GLN A 34 -8.79 -5.21 6.30
CA GLN A 34 -9.00 -3.86 6.83
C GLN A 34 -8.07 -2.88 6.12
N ILE A 35 -8.40 -1.61 6.20
CA ILE A 35 -7.53 -0.52 5.77
C ILE A 35 -6.82 0.04 6.99
N THR A 36 -5.48 -0.14 7.03
CA THR A 36 -4.62 0.53 8.02
C THR A 36 -3.98 1.75 7.38
N ALA A 37 -4.28 2.94 7.90
CA ALA A 37 -3.61 4.18 7.49
C ALA A 37 -2.39 4.44 8.37
N ILE A 38 -1.26 4.78 7.75
CA ILE A 38 -0.08 5.27 8.44
C ILE A 38 0.04 6.77 8.18
N ILE A 39 -0.10 7.58 9.23
CA ILE A 39 -0.06 9.04 9.18
C ILE A 39 1.13 9.59 9.96
N GLY A 40 1.49 10.86 9.73
CA GLY A 40 2.57 11.56 10.42
C GLY A 40 3.22 12.61 9.54
N PRO A 41 4.09 13.47 10.10
CA PRO A 41 4.78 14.51 9.34
C PRO A 41 5.66 13.96 8.23
N SER A 42 6.01 14.81 7.26
CA SER A 42 6.94 14.45 6.18
C SER A 42 8.29 14.03 6.77
N GLY A 43 8.89 12.99 6.21
CA GLY A 43 10.19 12.48 6.66
C GLY A 43 10.19 11.63 7.93
N CYS A 44 9.04 11.38 8.59
CA CYS A 44 9.01 10.57 9.82
C CYS A 44 9.16 9.06 9.62
N GLY A 45 9.29 8.56 8.38
CA GLY A 45 9.57 7.14 8.09
C GLY A 45 8.40 6.33 7.55
N LYS A 46 7.21 6.89 7.28
CA LYS A 46 6.01 6.19 6.78
C LYS A 46 6.26 5.34 5.52
N SER A 47 6.73 5.98 4.46
CA SER A 47 7.04 5.28 3.20
C SER A 47 8.19 4.29 3.36
N THR A 48 9.13 4.54 4.29
CA THR A 48 10.18 3.59 4.64
C THR A 48 9.58 2.33 5.24
N LEU A 49 8.69 2.46 6.24
CA LEU A 49 8.00 1.32 6.84
C LEU A 49 7.19 0.54 5.79
N LEU A 50 6.43 1.25 4.94
CA LEU A 50 5.66 0.62 3.87
C LEU A 50 6.54 -0.22 2.95
N ARG A 51 7.72 0.30 2.56
CA ARG A 51 8.66 -0.36 1.65
C ARG A 51 9.39 -1.55 2.28
N ILE A 52 9.40 -1.67 3.60
CA ILE A 52 9.96 -2.84 4.28
C ILE A 52 9.04 -4.05 4.12
N PHE A 53 7.71 -3.88 4.12
CA PHE A 53 6.76 -4.98 4.00
C PHE A 53 6.91 -5.81 2.71
N ASN A 54 7.37 -5.22 1.61
CA ASN A 54 7.64 -5.97 0.36
C ASN A 54 9.13 -6.06 0.01
N ARG A 55 10.02 -5.64 0.93
CA ARG A 55 11.48 -5.68 0.80
C ARG A 55 12.00 -4.99 -0.47
N ILE A 56 11.34 -3.94 -0.96
CA ILE A 56 11.85 -3.21 -2.13
C ILE A 56 13.18 -2.49 -1.85
N TYR A 57 13.47 -2.22 -0.58
CA TYR A 57 14.76 -1.65 -0.15
C TYR A 57 15.95 -2.56 -0.51
N SER A 58 15.75 -3.87 -0.63
CA SER A 58 16.83 -4.82 -0.95
C SER A 58 17.45 -4.61 -2.34
N GLU A 59 16.79 -3.83 -3.20
CA GLU A 59 17.33 -3.43 -4.51
C GLU A 59 18.41 -2.31 -4.40
N TYR A 60 18.58 -1.72 -3.22
CA TYR A 60 19.47 -0.58 -3.00
C TYR A 60 20.56 -0.94 -1.98
N PRO A 61 21.85 -0.76 -2.31
CA PRO A 61 22.95 -1.07 -1.39
C PRO A 61 22.98 -0.11 -0.19
N GLY A 62 23.38 -0.63 0.97
CA GLY A 62 23.53 0.14 2.20
C GLY A 62 22.22 0.47 2.91
N LEU A 63 21.16 -0.26 2.60
CA LEU A 63 19.87 -0.20 3.29
C LEU A 63 19.67 -1.49 4.09
N GLU A 64 19.40 -1.36 5.39
CA GLU A 64 19.33 -2.47 6.32
C GLU A 64 18.03 -2.41 7.13
N ALA A 65 17.25 -3.49 7.10
CA ALA A 65 16.14 -3.73 8.00
C ALA A 65 16.56 -4.68 9.12
N SER A 66 16.04 -4.46 10.33
CA SER A 66 16.22 -5.33 11.50
C SER A 66 14.87 -5.65 12.12
N GLY A 67 14.84 -6.61 13.06
CA GLY A 67 13.62 -7.11 13.66
C GLY A 67 12.96 -8.17 12.77
N GLU A 68 11.67 -8.37 12.95
CA GLU A 68 10.89 -9.40 12.25
C GLU A 68 9.59 -8.84 11.69
N ILE A 69 9.18 -9.33 10.54
CA ILE A 69 7.82 -9.17 10.01
C ILE A 69 7.29 -10.56 9.71
N LEU A 70 6.28 -10.97 10.48
CA LEU A 70 5.71 -12.30 10.35
C LEU A 70 4.48 -12.26 9.44
N MET A 71 4.43 -13.19 8.51
CA MET A 71 3.28 -13.53 7.68
C MET A 71 3.09 -15.04 7.71
N ASP A 72 1.94 -15.53 8.15
CA ASP A 72 1.69 -16.96 8.38
C ASP A 72 2.73 -17.62 9.31
N GLY A 73 3.31 -16.87 10.26
CA GLY A 73 4.36 -17.33 11.16
C GLY A 73 5.77 -17.39 10.56
N GLU A 74 5.94 -17.06 9.27
CA GLU A 74 7.25 -16.98 8.61
C GLU A 74 7.77 -15.53 8.63
N ASN A 75 9.05 -15.32 8.99
CA ASN A 75 9.66 -14.01 8.92
C ASN A 75 10.00 -13.64 7.48
N ILE A 76 9.23 -12.70 6.89
CA ILE A 76 9.44 -12.24 5.51
C ILE A 76 10.74 -11.42 5.33
N LEU A 77 11.40 -11.00 6.41
CA LEU A 77 12.71 -10.32 6.33
C LEU A 77 13.87 -11.32 6.23
N ASP A 78 13.66 -12.61 6.50
CA ASP A 78 14.70 -13.63 6.35
C ASP A 78 15.25 -13.59 4.90
N PRO A 79 16.58 -13.53 4.71
CA PRO A 79 17.20 -13.57 3.39
C PRO A 79 16.80 -14.80 2.55
N LYS A 80 16.44 -15.91 3.20
CA LYS A 80 15.99 -17.15 2.56
C LYS A 80 14.53 -17.07 2.04
N TYR A 81 13.73 -16.10 2.52
CA TYR A 81 12.36 -15.96 2.06
C TYR A 81 12.34 -15.47 0.60
N SER A 82 11.62 -16.14 -0.27
CA SER A 82 11.56 -15.85 -1.70
C SER A 82 11.00 -14.46 -1.98
N LEU A 83 11.78 -13.56 -2.59
CA LEU A 83 11.33 -12.23 -3.01
C LEU A 83 10.22 -12.30 -4.07
N SER A 84 10.26 -13.28 -4.97
CA SER A 84 9.22 -13.47 -5.98
C SER A 84 7.88 -13.82 -5.32
N ARG A 85 7.87 -14.77 -4.38
CA ARG A 85 6.69 -15.13 -3.58
C ARG A 85 6.21 -13.92 -2.77
N LEU A 86 7.12 -13.20 -2.11
CA LEU A 86 6.78 -12.03 -1.32
C LEU A 86 6.04 -10.97 -2.15
N ARG A 87 6.62 -10.59 -3.29
CA ARG A 87 6.12 -9.49 -4.13
C ARG A 87 4.86 -9.83 -4.93
N SER A 88 4.59 -11.12 -5.14
CA SER A 88 3.28 -11.56 -5.64
C SER A 88 2.19 -11.56 -4.56
N THR A 89 2.59 -11.76 -3.29
CA THR A 89 1.67 -11.78 -2.13
C THR A 89 1.43 -10.39 -1.55
N ILE A 90 2.44 -9.52 -1.56
CA ILE A 90 2.37 -8.14 -1.06
C ILE A 90 2.66 -7.19 -2.22
N GLY A 91 1.60 -6.72 -2.85
CA GLY A 91 1.67 -5.77 -3.97
C GLY A 91 1.88 -4.33 -3.49
N MET A 92 2.53 -3.50 -4.31
CA MET A 92 2.79 -2.11 -3.97
C MET A 92 2.43 -1.17 -5.12
N VAL A 93 1.77 -0.07 -4.77
CA VAL A 93 1.48 1.07 -5.64
C VAL A 93 2.22 2.29 -5.11
N PHE A 94 3.02 2.92 -5.96
CA PHE A 94 3.86 4.06 -5.59
C PHE A 94 3.10 5.39 -5.68
N GLN A 95 3.63 6.40 -5.01
CA GLN A 95 3.11 7.76 -4.99
C GLN A 95 2.96 8.37 -6.39
N LYS A 96 3.98 8.22 -7.23
CA LYS A 96 3.90 8.61 -8.64
C LYS A 96 3.46 7.40 -9.46
N PRO A 97 2.38 7.52 -10.26
CA PRO A 97 2.03 6.44 -11.18
C PRO A 97 3.16 6.23 -12.20
N VAL A 98 3.56 4.98 -12.37
CA VAL A 98 4.59 4.58 -13.32
C VAL A 98 4.02 3.46 -14.21
N PRO A 99 3.17 3.82 -15.20
CA PRO A 99 2.80 2.85 -16.21
C PRO A 99 4.02 2.48 -17.05
N PHE A 100 4.11 1.22 -17.45
CA PHE A 100 5.16 0.78 -18.37
C PHE A 100 4.89 1.34 -19.77
N PRO A 101 5.93 1.57 -20.63
CA PRO A 101 5.77 2.06 -21.99
C PRO A 101 5.25 0.97 -22.94
N MET A 102 4.07 0.44 -22.64
CA MET A 102 3.35 -0.60 -23.35
C MET A 102 1.85 -0.32 -23.32
N SER A 103 1.04 -1.20 -23.93
CA SER A 103 -0.41 -1.04 -23.96
C SER A 103 -1.04 -1.09 -22.54
N ILE A 104 -2.29 -0.62 -22.43
CA ILE A 104 -3.07 -0.70 -21.19
C ILE A 104 -3.22 -2.16 -20.77
N ALA A 105 -3.62 -3.04 -21.72
CA ALA A 105 -3.78 -4.46 -21.44
C ALA A 105 -2.45 -5.13 -21.02
N ASP A 106 -1.35 -4.81 -21.70
CA ASP A 106 -0.05 -5.40 -21.38
C ASP A 106 0.48 -4.93 -20.03
N ASN A 107 0.17 -3.69 -19.60
CA ASN A 107 0.49 -3.23 -18.24
C ASN A 107 -0.13 -4.13 -17.18
N VAL A 108 -1.41 -4.46 -17.32
CA VAL A 108 -2.13 -5.31 -16.37
C VAL A 108 -1.67 -6.76 -16.46
N ALA A 109 -1.46 -7.26 -17.68
CA ALA A 109 -1.04 -8.64 -17.94
C ALA A 109 0.43 -8.91 -17.55
N TYR A 110 1.24 -7.87 -17.35
CA TYR A 110 2.69 -8.00 -17.18
C TYR A 110 3.08 -8.97 -16.06
N GLY A 111 2.56 -8.73 -14.85
CA GLY A 111 2.85 -9.57 -13.70
C GLY A 111 2.29 -10.99 -13.85
N ILE A 112 1.07 -11.12 -14.41
CA ILE A 112 0.43 -12.43 -14.62
C ILE A 112 1.30 -13.31 -15.51
N ARG A 113 1.81 -12.80 -16.63
CA ARG A 113 2.66 -13.56 -17.54
C ARG A 113 3.98 -14.04 -16.93
N HIS A 114 4.46 -13.36 -15.87
CA HIS A 114 5.67 -13.77 -15.14
C HIS A 114 5.43 -14.82 -14.06
N HIS A 115 4.24 -14.82 -13.45
CA HIS A 115 3.95 -15.67 -12.31
C HIS A 115 3.01 -16.83 -12.63
N GLU A 116 2.17 -16.72 -13.68
CA GLU A 116 1.13 -17.68 -14.00
C GLU A 116 1.21 -18.10 -15.48
N ARG A 117 0.76 -19.32 -15.78
CA ARG A 117 0.58 -19.79 -17.16
C ARG A 117 -0.91 -19.90 -17.46
N LEU A 118 -1.48 -18.83 -17.97
CA LEU A 118 -2.89 -18.75 -18.37
C LEU A 118 -3.03 -18.88 -19.89
N SER A 119 -4.15 -19.44 -20.33
CA SER A 119 -4.58 -19.37 -21.72
C SER A 119 -4.86 -17.90 -22.11
N ARG A 120 -4.98 -17.63 -23.41
CA ARG A 120 -5.29 -16.29 -23.90
C ARG A 120 -6.62 -15.75 -23.36
N VAL A 121 -7.62 -16.63 -23.26
CA VAL A 121 -8.96 -16.26 -22.78
C VAL A 121 -8.89 -15.93 -21.29
N GLU A 122 -8.31 -16.82 -20.46
CA GLU A 122 -8.15 -16.59 -19.02
C GLU A 122 -7.35 -15.32 -18.72
N LEU A 123 -6.32 -15.02 -19.51
CA LEU A 123 -5.54 -13.78 -19.36
C LEU A 123 -6.38 -12.54 -19.67
N GLN A 124 -7.20 -12.58 -20.74
CA GLN A 124 -8.10 -11.49 -21.09
C GLN A 124 -9.14 -11.24 -19.98
N ASP A 125 -9.75 -12.32 -19.47
CA ASP A 125 -10.70 -12.24 -18.37
C ASP A 125 -10.07 -11.67 -17.09
N ARG A 126 -8.83 -12.07 -16.78
CA ARG A 126 -8.08 -11.54 -15.62
C ARG A 126 -7.76 -10.05 -15.78
N VAL A 127 -7.39 -9.62 -16.98
CA VAL A 127 -7.13 -8.21 -17.30
C VAL A 127 -8.42 -7.39 -17.14
N GLU A 128 -9.55 -7.87 -17.69
CA GLU A 128 -10.84 -7.20 -17.51
C GLU A 128 -11.23 -7.10 -16.03
N GLN A 129 -11.17 -8.21 -15.30
CA GLN A 129 -11.48 -8.23 -13.85
C GLN A 129 -10.63 -7.22 -13.08
N ALA A 130 -9.32 -7.15 -13.34
CA ALA A 130 -8.43 -6.22 -12.68
C ALA A 130 -8.75 -4.75 -13.04
N LEU A 131 -9.09 -4.46 -14.29
CA LEU A 131 -9.49 -3.12 -14.72
C LEU A 131 -10.85 -2.71 -14.11
N ARG A 132 -11.78 -3.65 -13.98
CA ARG A 132 -13.06 -3.42 -13.27
C ARG A 132 -12.83 -3.20 -11.77
N GLY A 133 -12.01 -4.05 -11.14
CA GLY A 133 -11.63 -3.93 -9.73
C GLY A 133 -10.83 -2.67 -9.41
N ALA A 134 -10.28 -1.97 -10.41
CA ALA A 134 -9.65 -0.66 -10.28
C ALA A 134 -10.54 0.50 -10.77
N ALA A 135 -11.84 0.26 -11.01
CA ALA A 135 -12.81 1.23 -11.53
C ALA A 135 -12.31 1.97 -12.79
N LEU A 136 -11.60 1.26 -13.68
CA LEU A 136 -10.99 1.83 -14.90
C LEU A 136 -11.58 1.25 -16.20
N TRP A 137 -12.23 0.08 -16.15
CA TRP A 137 -12.68 -0.66 -17.33
C TRP A 137 -13.49 0.18 -18.30
N ASP A 138 -14.53 0.87 -17.84
CA ASP A 138 -15.45 1.62 -18.70
C ASP A 138 -14.80 2.81 -19.42
N GLU A 139 -13.67 3.29 -18.88
CA GLU A 139 -12.91 4.38 -19.50
C GLU A 139 -11.88 3.88 -20.55
N VAL A 140 -11.53 2.58 -20.52
CA VAL A 140 -10.42 2.06 -21.34
C VAL A 140 -10.75 0.84 -22.20
N LYS A 141 -11.92 0.21 -22.04
CA LYS A 141 -12.30 -1.03 -22.75
C LYS A 141 -12.16 -0.96 -24.27
N ASP A 142 -12.40 0.20 -24.87
CA ASP A 142 -12.33 0.41 -26.32
C ASP A 142 -10.91 0.79 -26.82
N LYS A 143 -9.95 0.93 -25.90
CA LYS A 143 -8.56 1.38 -26.17
C LYS A 143 -7.48 0.56 -25.48
N LEU A 144 -7.77 -0.70 -25.14
CA LEU A 144 -6.85 -1.59 -24.39
C LEU A 144 -5.49 -1.76 -25.04
N ASN A 145 -5.41 -1.68 -26.36
CA ASN A 145 -4.17 -1.81 -27.13
C ASN A 145 -3.42 -0.48 -27.30
N GLN A 146 -3.98 0.64 -26.81
CA GLN A 146 -3.29 1.93 -26.88
C GLN A 146 -2.25 2.04 -25.74
N SER A 147 -1.29 2.96 -25.95
CA SER A 147 -0.25 3.23 -24.94
C SER A 147 -0.83 3.72 -23.63
N ALA A 148 -0.41 3.13 -22.53
CA ALA A 148 -0.78 3.53 -21.18
C ALA A 148 -0.27 4.93 -20.82
N LEU A 149 0.77 5.44 -21.49
CA LEU A 149 1.33 6.77 -21.24
C LEU A 149 0.38 7.91 -21.65
N GLY A 150 -0.59 7.65 -22.52
CA GLY A 150 -1.61 8.61 -22.92
C GLY A 150 -2.78 8.78 -21.93
N LEU A 151 -2.81 8.03 -20.85
CA LEU A 151 -3.83 8.13 -19.81
C LEU A 151 -3.62 9.36 -18.92
N SER A 152 -4.70 9.92 -18.35
CA SER A 152 -4.61 10.97 -17.33
C SER A 152 -3.94 10.44 -16.06
N GLY A 153 -3.43 11.33 -15.19
CA GLY A 153 -2.76 10.94 -13.95
C GLY A 153 -3.61 10.02 -13.06
N GLY A 154 -4.90 10.34 -12.89
CA GLY A 154 -5.83 9.49 -12.13
C GLY A 154 -6.10 8.13 -12.81
N GLN A 155 -6.16 8.09 -14.14
CA GLN A 155 -6.27 6.83 -14.89
C GLN A 155 -4.98 6.00 -14.78
N GLN A 156 -3.81 6.64 -14.86
CA GLN A 156 -2.52 5.96 -14.67
C GLN A 156 -2.39 5.36 -13.27
N GLN A 157 -2.84 6.08 -12.24
CA GLN A 157 -2.84 5.56 -10.87
C GLN A 157 -3.74 4.34 -10.73
N ARG A 158 -4.96 4.39 -11.25
CA ARG A 158 -5.88 3.24 -11.27
C ARG A 158 -5.34 2.09 -12.13
N LEU A 159 -4.62 2.37 -13.21
CA LEU A 159 -3.93 1.33 -13.97
C LEU A 159 -2.82 0.65 -13.15
N CYS A 160 -2.05 1.41 -12.37
CA CYS A 160 -1.05 0.83 -11.46
C CYS A 160 -1.71 -0.03 -10.38
N ILE A 161 -2.89 0.37 -9.88
CA ILE A 161 -3.68 -0.45 -8.96
C ILE A 161 -4.15 -1.72 -9.68
N ALA A 162 -4.75 -1.61 -10.89
CA ALA A 162 -5.20 -2.76 -11.69
C ALA A 162 -4.06 -3.76 -11.93
N ARG A 163 -2.88 -3.27 -12.34
CA ARG A 163 -1.67 -4.09 -12.52
C ARG A 163 -1.29 -4.86 -11.26
N THR A 164 -1.43 -4.23 -10.10
CA THR A 164 -1.07 -4.83 -8.81
C THR A 164 -2.10 -5.87 -8.38
N ILE A 165 -3.39 -5.56 -8.43
CA ILE A 165 -4.45 -6.49 -7.99
C ILE A 165 -4.66 -7.65 -8.97
N ALA A 166 -4.18 -7.53 -10.22
CA ALA A 166 -4.24 -8.61 -11.22
C ALA A 166 -3.53 -9.90 -10.77
N LEU A 167 -2.53 -9.77 -9.88
CA LEU A 167 -1.83 -10.89 -9.24
C LEU A 167 -2.59 -11.48 -8.04
N ARG A 168 -3.73 -10.89 -7.64
CA ARG A 168 -4.52 -11.27 -6.45
C ARG A 168 -3.66 -11.33 -5.18
N PRO A 169 -2.95 -10.25 -4.83
CA PRO A 169 -2.13 -10.22 -3.63
C PRO A 169 -3.00 -10.35 -2.38
N ARG A 170 -2.44 -10.76 -1.26
CA ARG A 170 -3.14 -10.73 0.03
C ARG A 170 -3.11 -9.34 0.65
N VAL A 171 -2.01 -8.61 0.44
CA VAL A 171 -1.80 -7.26 0.98
C VAL A 171 -1.52 -6.28 -0.16
N LEU A 172 -2.18 -5.13 -0.12
CA LEU A 172 -1.98 -4.02 -1.03
C LEU A 172 -1.40 -2.82 -0.28
N LEU A 173 -0.18 -2.44 -0.62
CA LEU A 173 0.52 -1.30 -0.08
C LEU A 173 0.35 -0.09 -1.00
N LEU A 174 -0.09 1.05 -0.47
CA LEU A 174 -0.34 2.27 -1.22
C LEU A 174 0.45 3.44 -0.60
N ASP A 175 1.45 3.92 -1.31
CA ASP A 175 2.30 5.05 -0.88
C ASP A 175 1.73 6.35 -1.44
N GLU A 176 0.99 7.12 -0.62
CA GLU A 176 0.37 8.41 -0.97
C GLU A 176 -0.40 8.41 -2.33
N PRO A 177 -1.34 7.48 -2.55
CA PRO A 177 -1.88 7.20 -3.89
C PRO A 177 -2.67 8.34 -4.53
N THR A 178 -2.97 9.40 -3.79
CA THR A 178 -3.78 10.54 -4.24
C THR A 178 -3.05 11.88 -4.22
N SER A 179 -1.78 11.92 -3.78
CA SER A 179 -1.05 13.17 -3.53
C SER A 179 -0.85 14.07 -4.77
N ALA A 180 -0.87 13.48 -5.96
CA ALA A 180 -0.69 14.20 -7.23
C ALA A 180 -1.97 14.26 -8.08
N LEU A 181 -3.15 13.96 -7.49
CA LEU A 181 -4.40 13.85 -8.20
C LEU A 181 -5.32 15.04 -7.90
N ASP A 182 -6.17 15.34 -8.87
CA ASP A 182 -7.29 16.27 -8.70
C ASP A 182 -8.35 15.73 -7.73
N PRO A 183 -9.24 16.59 -7.18
CA PRO A 183 -10.22 16.17 -6.19
C PRO A 183 -11.19 15.07 -6.68
N ILE A 184 -11.56 15.06 -7.97
CA ILE A 184 -12.47 14.05 -8.54
C ILE A 184 -11.76 12.70 -8.59
N SER A 185 -10.52 12.67 -9.09
CA SER A 185 -9.70 11.47 -9.12
C SER A 185 -9.40 10.94 -7.70
N THR A 186 -9.17 11.85 -6.74
CA THR A 186 -8.99 11.49 -5.33
C THR A 186 -10.23 10.80 -4.76
N ALA A 187 -11.42 11.37 -4.97
CA ALA A 187 -12.67 10.76 -4.49
C ALA A 187 -12.92 9.37 -5.09
N ARG A 188 -12.57 9.16 -6.37
CA ARG A 188 -12.65 7.85 -7.02
C ARG A 188 -11.71 6.82 -6.39
N ILE A 189 -10.48 7.22 -6.04
CA ILE A 189 -9.53 6.33 -5.34
C ILE A 189 -10.04 6.01 -3.93
N GLU A 190 -10.60 6.98 -3.20
CA GLU A 190 -11.17 6.75 -1.87
C GLU A 190 -12.34 5.75 -1.91
N GLN A 191 -13.24 5.89 -2.88
CA GLN A 191 -14.32 4.92 -3.09
C GLN A 191 -13.77 3.54 -3.43
N LEU A 192 -12.78 3.47 -4.33
CA LEU A 192 -12.12 2.24 -4.72
C LEU A 192 -11.48 1.52 -3.52
N LEU A 193 -10.87 2.24 -2.58
CA LEU A 193 -10.30 1.64 -1.36
C LEU A 193 -11.35 0.90 -0.53
N ALA A 194 -12.55 1.45 -0.41
CA ALA A 194 -13.66 0.80 0.33
C ALA A 194 -14.12 -0.51 -0.34
N GLU A 195 -14.01 -0.60 -1.66
CA GLU A 195 -14.30 -1.84 -2.41
C GLU A 195 -13.15 -2.85 -2.26
N LEU A 196 -11.90 -2.40 -2.43
CA LEU A 196 -10.71 -3.24 -2.37
C LEU A 196 -10.53 -3.94 -1.02
N LYS A 197 -10.91 -3.32 0.10
CA LYS A 197 -10.78 -3.96 1.42
C LYS A 197 -11.65 -5.21 1.60
N GLN A 198 -12.67 -5.41 0.76
CA GLN A 198 -13.48 -6.63 0.81
C GLN A 198 -12.67 -7.87 0.37
N GLU A 199 -11.70 -7.67 -0.52
CA GLU A 199 -10.87 -8.73 -1.07
C GLU A 199 -9.45 -8.73 -0.51
N PHE A 200 -8.88 -7.55 -0.24
CA PHE A 200 -7.48 -7.35 0.11
C PHE A 200 -7.31 -6.73 1.50
N THR A 201 -6.20 -7.02 2.16
CA THR A 201 -5.71 -6.22 3.29
C THR A 201 -5.00 -4.99 2.72
N VAL A 202 -5.36 -3.79 3.18
CA VAL A 202 -4.83 -2.56 2.61
C VAL A 202 -4.01 -1.79 3.65
N VAL A 203 -2.81 -1.37 3.27
CA VAL A 203 -2.00 -0.43 4.06
C VAL A 203 -1.76 0.82 3.22
N ILE A 204 -2.24 1.95 3.69
CA ILE A 204 -2.08 3.24 3.01
C ILE A 204 -1.20 4.19 3.81
N VAL A 205 -0.21 4.78 3.17
CA VAL A 205 0.50 5.94 3.69
C VAL A 205 -0.15 7.19 3.13
N THR A 206 -0.48 8.15 3.98
CA THR A 206 -1.00 9.44 3.55
C THR A 206 -0.60 10.55 4.51
N HIS A 207 -0.39 11.76 3.99
CA HIS A 207 -0.28 12.98 4.77
C HIS A 207 -1.63 13.73 4.88
N ASN A 208 -2.67 13.25 4.18
CA ASN A 208 -4.01 13.81 4.23
C ASN A 208 -4.82 13.15 5.36
N MET A 209 -4.94 13.86 6.49
CA MET A 209 -5.67 13.38 7.67
C MET A 209 -7.16 13.13 7.38
N GLN A 210 -7.78 13.96 6.54
CA GLN A 210 -9.18 13.76 6.16
C GLN A 210 -9.38 12.47 5.35
N GLN A 211 -8.43 12.14 4.47
CA GLN A 211 -8.44 10.86 3.75
C GLN A 211 -8.30 9.68 4.71
N ALA A 212 -7.32 9.72 5.62
CA ALA A 212 -7.16 8.68 6.62
C ALA A 212 -8.44 8.48 7.44
N ALA A 213 -9.04 9.58 7.93
CA ALA A 213 -10.28 9.54 8.72
C ALA A 213 -11.48 8.93 7.95
N ARG A 214 -11.58 9.18 6.63
CA ARG A 214 -12.71 8.65 5.83
C ARG A 214 -12.51 7.20 5.37
N CYS A 215 -11.26 6.80 5.09
CA CYS A 215 -11.00 5.56 4.35
C CYS A 215 -10.50 4.42 5.23
N SER A 216 -9.88 4.69 6.39
CA SER A 216 -9.25 3.63 7.19
C SER A 216 -10.10 3.11 8.34
N ASP A 217 -9.86 1.86 8.70
CA ASP A 217 -10.46 1.20 9.86
C ASP A 217 -9.55 1.39 11.09
N VAL A 218 -8.22 1.36 10.86
CA VAL A 218 -7.18 1.55 11.88
C VAL A 218 -6.23 2.64 11.40
N THR A 219 -5.80 3.50 12.31
CA THR A 219 -4.81 4.54 12.03
C THR A 219 -3.60 4.39 12.95
N ALA A 220 -2.42 4.42 12.34
CA ALA A 220 -1.11 4.37 13.00
C ALA A 220 -0.43 5.74 12.84
N PHE A 221 -0.15 6.43 13.94
CA PHE A 221 0.57 7.70 13.93
C PHE A 221 2.06 7.49 14.17
N MET A 222 2.88 8.00 13.25
CA MET A 222 4.34 7.92 13.32
C MET A 222 4.97 9.30 13.47
N TYR A 223 6.04 9.36 14.29
CA TYR A 223 6.84 10.56 14.48
C TYR A 223 8.32 10.20 14.69
N LEU A 224 9.23 10.86 14.00
CA LEU A 224 10.70 10.70 14.09
C LEU A 224 11.19 9.24 14.10
N GLY A 225 10.59 8.41 13.25
CA GLY A 225 10.95 6.99 13.10
C GLY A 225 10.34 6.07 14.16
N GLU A 226 9.46 6.56 14.99
CA GLU A 226 8.77 5.80 16.04
C GLU A 226 7.26 5.70 15.75
N LEU A 227 6.66 4.61 16.19
CA LEU A 227 5.21 4.43 16.19
C LEU A 227 4.67 4.96 17.54
N ILE A 228 3.94 6.06 17.49
CA ILE A 228 3.49 6.77 18.69
C ILE A 228 2.18 6.18 19.21
N GLU A 229 1.23 5.93 18.30
CA GLU A 229 -0.09 5.43 18.66
C GLU A 229 -0.71 4.66 17.49
N VAL A 230 -1.42 3.58 17.82
CA VAL A 230 -2.23 2.80 16.87
C VAL A 230 -3.54 2.47 17.53
N ASP A 231 -4.64 2.83 16.88
CA ASP A 231 -5.98 2.45 17.35
C ASP A 231 -6.98 2.53 16.18
N LYS A 232 -8.26 2.25 16.48
CA LYS A 232 -9.36 2.49 15.55
C LYS A 232 -9.32 3.94 15.07
N THR A 233 -9.56 4.15 13.80
CA THR A 233 -9.51 5.48 13.18
C THR A 233 -10.39 6.50 13.92
N ASP A 234 -11.62 6.13 14.26
CA ASP A 234 -12.52 7.04 15.01
C ASP A 234 -11.91 7.49 16.33
N LYS A 235 -11.25 6.57 17.08
CA LYS A 235 -10.60 6.92 18.34
C LYS A 235 -9.42 7.87 18.11
N ILE A 236 -8.55 7.56 17.15
CA ILE A 236 -7.39 8.40 16.82
C ILE A 236 -7.83 9.84 16.50
N PHE A 237 -8.90 10.02 15.71
CA PHE A 237 -9.34 11.35 15.27
C PHE A 237 -10.27 12.08 16.23
N THR A 238 -10.83 11.41 17.27
CA THR A 238 -11.75 12.03 18.21
C THR A 238 -11.20 12.16 19.63
N LYS A 239 -10.53 11.11 20.12
CA LYS A 239 -10.00 11.02 21.47
C LYS A 239 -8.76 10.13 21.53
N PRO A 240 -7.63 10.58 20.97
CA PRO A 240 -6.37 9.84 21.04
C PRO A 240 -5.85 9.77 22.48
N ASP A 241 -5.13 8.72 22.82
CA ASP A 241 -4.54 8.53 24.15
C ASP A 241 -3.23 9.32 24.32
N ARG A 242 -2.55 9.65 23.20
CA ARG A 242 -1.28 10.36 23.21
C ARG A 242 -1.44 11.84 22.89
N LYS A 243 -0.86 12.69 23.72
CA LYS A 243 -0.86 14.15 23.51
C LYS A 243 -0.22 14.54 22.16
N GLN A 244 0.85 13.86 21.77
CA GLN A 244 1.48 14.07 20.46
C GLN A 244 0.55 13.80 19.30
N THR A 245 -0.30 12.76 19.39
CA THR A 245 -1.30 12.44 18.38
C THR A 245 -2.35 13.54 18.31
N GLU A 246 -2.86 14.00 19.47
CA GLU A 246 -3.82 15.10 19.56
C GLU A 246 -3.29 16.39 18.95
N ASP A 247 -2.05 16.75 19.28
CA ASP A 247 -1.41 17.97 18.77
C ASP A 247 -1.21 17.89 17.24
N TYR A 248 -0.84 16.72 16.71
CA TYR A 248 -0.72 16.50 15.28
C TYR A 248 -2.04 16.66 14.54
N ILE A 249 -3.10 16.01 15.03
CA ILE A 249 -4.43 16.01 14.39
C ILE A 249 -5.06 17.40 14.44
N THR A 250 -4.85 18.15 15.54
CA THR A 250 -5.41 19.49 15.72
C THR A 250 -4.58 20.59 15.05
N GLY A 251 -3.49 20.25 14.36
CA GLY A 251 -2.60 21.22 13.72
C GLY A 251 -1.77 22.07 14.69
N ARG A 252 -1.66 21.66 15.97
CA ARG A 252 -0.85 22.32 17.00
C ARG A 252 0.58 21.75 17.09
N PHE A 253 0.95 20.97 16.08
CA PHE A 253 2.22 20.29 16.00
C PHE A 253 3.25 21.19 15.33
N GLY A 254 4.18 21.77 16.10
CA GLY A 254 5.23 22.66 15.62
C GLY A 254 6.24 22.96 16.72
#